data_90bef097596197e7b0371e9f4aef25aa
#
_entry.id   90bef097596197e7b0371e9f4aef25aa
#
_cell.length_a   1.000
_cell.length_b   1.000
_cell.length_c   1.000
_cell.angle_alpha   90.00
_cell.angle_beta   90.00
_cell.angle_gamma   90.00
#
_symmetry.space_group_name_H-M   'P 1'
#
loop_
_entity.id
_entity.type
_entity.pdbx_description
1 polymer ?
#
loop_
_entity_poly.entity_id
_entity_poly.type
_entity_poly.pdbx_seq_one_letter_code
_entity_poly.pdbx_strand_id
1 'polypeptide(L)'
;ITTWTADRLGRDWLLISLDHADREKYFQTIEDLFLTAEVNELVALYSALPVLPYPEMWVKRCAEGIRSSIGAALEAVACNNPYPAAFLDEAAWNQLVLKVIFTDKPLDEVIGLDERSNADLAKTLSDYAHERWAAHRFLHPLIWRCVGKFLDAGIFPDIEHLAASEQDYNREAAALACHDSKYLPAQELLNKNPNIKSAIASGQLSWKTLAEKMKN
;
A
#
# COMPACT_ATOMS: atom_id res chain seq x y z
N ILE A 1 -0.19 3.43 -15.55
CA ILE A 1 0.23 4.46 -16.54
C ILE A 1 -0.96 5.31 -17.00
N THR A 2 -2.20 4.84 -16.87
CA THR A 2 -3.41 5.57 -17.32
C THR A 2 -3.63 6.93 -16.64
N THR A 3 -2.96 7.21 -15.52
CA THR A 3 -3.06 8.47 -14.75
C THR A 3 -1.86 9.39 -14.97
N TRP A 4 -0.86 8.98 -15.76
CA TRP A 4 0.34 9.79 -15.98
C TRP A 4 0.09 10.86 -17.04
N THR A 5 0.57 12.08 -16.74
CA THR A 5 0.56 13.18 -17.70
C THR A 5 1.64 13.00 -18.77
N ALA A 6 1.48 13.63 -19.94
CA ALA A 6 2.51 13.63 -20.96
C ALA A 6 3.83 14.26 -20.47
N ASP A 7 3.74 15.28 -19.60
CA ASP A 7 4.88 15.91 -18.95
C ASP A 7 5.67 14.91 -18.11
N ARG A 8 4.98 14.13 -17.24
CA ARG A 8 5.62 13.11 -16.42
C ARG A 8 6.30 12.03 -17.27
N LEU A 9 5.61 11.52 -18.30
CA LEU A 9 6.17 10.55 -19.24
C LEU A 9 7.40 11.09 -19.96
N GLY A 10 7.38 12.36 -20.39
CA GLY A 10 8.51 13.00 -21.06
C GLY A 10 9.73 13.13 -20.13
N ARG A 11 9.52 13.48 -18.86
CA ARG A 11 10.59 13.55 -17.85
C ARG A 11 11.19 12.18 -17.57
N ASP A 12 10.36 11.16 -17.39
CA ASP A 12 10.82 9.79 -17.14
C ASP A 12 11.62 9.25 -18.35
N TRP A 13 11.17 9.58 -19.59
CA TRP A 13 11.91 9.25 -20.79
C TRP A 13 13.30 9.90 -20.83
N LEU A 14 13.42 11.15 -20.46
CA LEU A 14 14.70 11.86 -20.37
C LEU A 14 15.62 11.19 -19.35
N LEU A 15 15.11 10.82 -18.17
CA LEU A 15 15.89 10.13 -17.13
C LEU A 15 16.45 8.78 -17.59
N ILE A 16 15.63 7.99 -18.30
CA ILE A 16 16.05 6.68 -18.87
C ILE A 16 17.09 6.87 -19.99
N SER A 17 17.04 8.00 -20.71
CA SER A 17 17.93 8.28 -21.82
C SER A 17 19.31 8.82 -21.39
N LEU A 18 19.52 9.11 -20.11
CA LEU A 18 20.81 9.56 -19.59
C LEU A 18 21.88 8.47 -19.76
N ASP A 19 23.09 8.90 -20.13
CA ASP A 19 24.23 7.99 -20.18
C ASP A 19 24.54 7.43 -18.79
N HIS A 20 24.51 6.12 -18.68
CA HIS A 20 24.73 5.37 -17.44
C HIS A 20 25.95 4.43 -17.52
N ALA A 21 26.83 4.61 -18.51
CA ALA A 21 28.04 3.81 -18.63
C ALA A 21 29.01 4.03 -17.45
N ASP A 22 29.07 5.26 -16.94
CA ASP A 22 29.80 5.60 -15.72
C ASP A 22 28.79 5.67 -14.56
N ARG A 23 28.81 4.63 -13.71
CA ARG A 23 27.92 4.44 -12.56
C ARG A 23 27.98 5.62 -11.58
N GLU A 24 29.18 6.07 -11.23
CA GLU A 24 29.35 7.14 -10.23
C GLU A 24 28.84 8.48 -10.76
N LYS A 25 29.20 8.81 -11.98
CA LYS A 25 28.72 10.03 -12.66
C LYS A 25 27.20 10.01 -12.82
N TYR A 26 26.63 8.85 -13.21
CA TYR A 26 25.19 8.70 -13.33
C TYR A 26 24.50 8.92 -11.98
N PHE A 27 25.00 8.28 -10.91
CA PHE A 27 24.49 8.47 -9.56
C PHE A 27 24.48 9.94 -9.16
N GLN A 28 25.62 10.62 -9.30
CA GLN A 28 25.73 12.04 -8.95
C GLN A 28 24.78 12.89 -9.76
N THR A 29 24.61 12.63 -11.05
CA THR A 29 23.67 13.36 -11.91
C THR A 29 22.22 13.25 -11.40
N ILE A 30 21.76 12.04 -11.06
CA ILE A 30 20.41 11.84 -10.53
C ILE A 30 20.26 12.48 -9.14
N GLU A 31 21.29 12.37 -8.27
CA GLU A 31 21.29 13.03 -6.95
C GLU A 31 21.17 14.56 -7.07
N ASP A 32 21.89 15.17 -8.01
CA ASP A 32 21.82 16.61 -8.26
C ASP A 32 20.44 17.04 -8.75
N LEU A 33 19.78 16.21 -9.58
CA LEU A 33 18.39 16.43 -9.99
C LEU A 33 17.45 16.39 -8.78
N PHE A 34 17.58 15.43 -7.86
CA PHE A 34 16.78 15.39 -6.65
C PHE A 34 16.96 16.63 -5.76
N LEU A 35 18.17 17.18 -5.70
CA LEU A 35 18.47 18.35 -4.86
C LEU A 35 17.83 19.66 -5.37
N THR A 36 17.63 19.78 -6.68
CA THR A 36 17.14 21.00 -7.32
C THR A 36 15.71 20.90 -7.83
N ALA A 37 15.11 19.72 -7.72
CA ALA A 37 13.80 19.40 -8.31
C ALA A 37 12.66 20.21 -7.71
N GLU A 38 11.82 20.76 -8.56
CA GLU A 38 10.48 21.23 -8.20
C GLU A 38 9.51 20.04 -8.01
N VAL A 39 8.30 20.33 -7.51
CA VAL A 39 7.33 19.27 -7.14
C VAL A 39 7.06 18.29 -8.29
N ASN A 40 6.82 18.76 -9.52
CA ASN A 40 6.54 17.89 -10.66
C ASN A 40 7.76 17.08 -11.10
N GLU A 41 8.95 17.62 -10.90
CA GLU A 41 10.23 16.93 -11.15
C GLU A 41 10.48 15.85 -10.12
N LEU A 42 10.20 16.13 -8.83
CA LEU A 42 10.23 15.11 -7.78
C LEU A 42 9.26 13.97 -8.06
N VAL A 43 8.05 14.27 -8.53
CA VAL A 43 7.06 13.25 -8.93
C VAL A 43 7.62 12.37 -10.04
N ALA A 44 8.26 12.93 -11.07
CA ALA A 44 8.88 12.16 -12.13
C ALA A 44 10.06 11.31 -11.60
N LEU A 45 10.97 11.90 -10.85
CA LEU A 45 12.13 11.20 -10.26
C LEU A 45 11.71 10.01 -9.41
N TYR A 46 10.71 10.16 -8.52
CA TYR A 46 10.19 9.05 -7.71
C TYR A 46 9.46 8.00 -8.54
N SER A 47 8.76 8.41 -9.59
CA SER A 47 8.09 7.49 -10.50
C SER A 47 9.05 6.65 -11.32
N ALA A 48 10.19 7.24 -11.68
CA ALA A 48 11.23 6.58 -12.49
C ALA A 48 12.05 5.54 -11.72
N LEU A 49 12.00 5.51 -10.37
CA LEU A 49 12.82 4.58 -9.57
C LEU A 49 12.84 3.13 -10.08
N PRO A 50 11.71 2.53 -10.53
CA PRO A 50 11.69 1.15 -11.00
C PRO A 50 12.47 0.92 -12.30
N VAL A 51 12.72 1.96 -13.06
CA VAL A 51 13.33 1.89 -14.41
C VAL A 51 14.71 2.54 -14.48
N LEU A 52 15.16 3.18 -13.39
CA LEU A 52 16.50 3.74 -13.32
C LEU A 52 17.56 2.62 -13.24
N PRO A 53 18.68 2.72 -13.97
CA PRO A 53 19.85 1.88 -13.78
C PRO A 53 20.32 1.83 -12.34
N TYR A 54 20.96 0.71 -11.96
CA TYR A 54 21.54 0.51 -10.63
C TYR A 54 20.50 0.66 -9.49
N PRO A 55 19.43 -0.13 -9.49
CA PRO A 55 18.28 0.09 -8.61
C PRO A 55 18.64 0.08 -7.12
N GLU A 56 19.67 -0.64 -6.71
CA GLU A 56 20.13 -0.70 -5.31
C GLU A 56 20.62 0.65 -4.77
N MET A 57 20.96 1.59 -5.65
CA MET A 57 21.47 2.91 -5.24
C MET A 57 20.35 3.86 -4.79
N TRP A 58 19.11 3.59 -5.17
CA TRP A 58 17.97 4.51 -4.97
C TRP A 58 17.16 4.23 -3.70
N VAL A 59 17.54 3.22 -2.91
CA VAL A 59 16.81 2.84 -1.67
C VAL A 59 16.68 4.02 -0.71
N LYS A 60 17.74 4.81 -0.55
CA LYS A 60 17.74 6.01 0.30
C LYS A 60 16.76 7.05 -0.22
N ARG A 61 16.73 7.32 -1.53
CA ARG A 61 15.78 8.26 -2.16
C ARG A 61 14.34 7.78 -2.02
N CYS A 62 14.07 6.49 -2.21
CA CYS A 62 12.77 5.90 -1.94
C CYS A 62 12.32 6.17 -0.50
N ALA A 63 13.17 5.89 0.48
CA ALA A 63 12.88 6.14 1.89
C ALA A 63 12.66 7.65 2.20
N GLU A 64 13.37 8.56 1.53
CA GLU A 64 13.14 10.00 1.63
C GLU A 64 11.78 10.41 1.06
N GLY A 65 11.39 9.86 -0.09
CA GLY A 65 10.08 10.10 -0.69
C GLY A 65 8.92 9.68 0.22
N ILE A 66 9.06 8.56 0.91
CA ILE A 66 8.08 8.08 1.91
C ILE A 66 7.93 9.08 3.07
N ARG A 67 9.04 9.70 3.50
CA ARG A 67 9.02 10.70 4.59
C ARG A 67 8.61 12.08 4.14
N SER A 68 8.46 12.30 2.84
CA SER A 68 8.09 13.61 2.29
C SER A 68 6.75 14.09 2.84
N SER A 69 6.66 15.40 3.11
CA SER A 69 5.40 16.09 3.38
C SER A 69 4.63 16.46 2.10
N ILE A 70 5.27 16.31 0.92
CA ILE A 70 4.67 16.58 -0.38
C ILE A 70 3.83 15.38 -0.78
N GLY A 71 2.50 15.51 -0.70
CA GLY A 71 1.57 14.40 -0.96
C GLY A 71 1.72 13.76 -2.35
N ALA A 72 2.03 14.56 -3.38
CA ALA A 72 2.27 14.06 -4.74
C ALA A 72 3.56 13.23 -4.85
N ALA A 73 4.62 13.59 -4.12
CA ALA A 73 5.87 12.83 -4.09
C ALA A 73 5.67 11.49 -3.36
N LEU A 74 4.95 11.49 -2.22
CA LEU A 74 4.57 10.26 -1.53
C LEU A 74 3.77 9.33 -2.44
N GLU A 75 2.79 9.87 -3.16
CA GLU A 75 1.95 9.08 -4.07
C GLU A 75 2.77 8.49 -5.23
N ALA A 76 3.71 9.26 -5.77
CA ALA A 76 4.59 8.81 -6.85
C ALA A 76 5.52 7.66 -6.43
N VAL A 77 5.98 7.64 -5.17
CA VAL A 77 6.83 6.57 -4.64
C VAL A 77 6.03 5.37 -4.18
N ALA A 78 4.80 5.55 -3.67
CA ALA A 78 4.03 4.50 -3.03
C ALA A 78 3.03 3.80 -3.97
N CYS A 79 2.34 4.58 -4.85
CA CYS A 79 1.22 4.08 -5.64
C CYS A 79 1.66 3.71 -7.06
N ASN A 80 1.21 2.56 -7.54
CA ASN A 80 1.54 2.03 -8.87
C ASN A 80 3.06 1.96 -9.14
N ASN A 81 3.87 1.85 -8.10
CA ASN A 81 5.32 1.83 -8.13
C ASN A 81 5.83 0.51 -7.52
N PRO A 82 6.46 -0.38 -8.30
CA PRO A 82 6.95 -1.66 -7.78
C PRO A 82 8.26 -1.54 -6.98
N TYR A 83 8.96 -0.40 -7.07
CA TYR A 83 10.28 -0.24 -6.46
C TYR A 83 10.29 -0.46 -4.94
N PRO A 84 9.37 0.12 -4.14
CA PRO A 84 9.33 -0.11 -2.70
C PRO A 84 9.19 -1.58 -2.32
N ALA A 85 8.33 -2.32 -3.03
CA ALA A 85 8.13 -3.74 -2.77
C ALA A 85 9.40 -4.58 -3.05
N ALA A 86 10.18 -4.18 -4.05
CA ALA A 86 11.38 -4.90 -4.47
C ALA A 86 12.62 -4.60 -3.60
N PHE A 87 12.75 -3.38 -3.08
CA PHE A 87 14.03 -2.91 -2.54
C PHE A 87 14.00 -2.42 -1.08
N LEU A 88 12.85 -2.11 -0.51
CA LEU A 88 12.79 -1.69 0.89
C LEU A 88 12.97 -2.90 1.82
N ASP A 89 13.60 -2.68 2.96
CA ASP A 89 13.53 -3.61 4.08
C ASP A 89 12.12 -3.62 4.72
N GLU A 90 11.88 -4.53 5.65
CA GLU A 90 10.56 -4.70 6.26
C GLU A 90 10.13 -3.46 7.06
N ALA A 91 11.04 -2.84 7.80
CA ALA A 91 10.74 -1.66 8.59
C ALA A 91 10.34 -0.45 7.72
N ALA A 92 11.10 -0.19 6.65
CA ALA A 92 10.78 0.88 5.71
C ALA A 92 9.50 0.59 4.90
N TRP A 93 9.25 -0.68 4.57
CA TRP A 93 7.99 -1.12 3.97
C TRP A 93 6.79 -0.83 4.89
N ASN A 94 6.88 -1.22 6.16
CA ASN A 94 5.82 -0.98 7.13
C ASN A 94 5.56 0.53 7.30
N GLN A 95 6.62 1.35 7.34
CA GLN A 95 6.49 2.82 7.37
C GLN A 95 5.77 3.36 6.12
N LEU A 96 6.05 2.84 4.92
CA LEU A 96 5.36 3.22 3.70
C LEU A 96 3.86 2.94 3.80
N VAL A 97 3.48 1.71 4.17
CA VAL A 97 2.07 1.30 4.26
C VAL A 97 1.32 2.16 5.29
N LEU A 98 1.90 2.34 6.48
CA LEU A 98 1.31 3.19 7.52
C LEU A 98 1.18 4.65 7.05
N LYS A 99 2.19 5.19 6.34
CA LYS A 99 2.13 6.56 5.81
C LYS A 99 1.02 6.72 4.77
N VAL A 100 0.85 5.75 3.87
CA VAL A 100 -0.25 5.72 2.89
C VAL A 100 -1.60 5.76 3.60
N ILE A 101 -1.79 4.93 4.63
CA ILE A 101 -3.03 4.87 5.42
C ILE A 101 -3.27 6.19 6.17
N PHE A 102 -2.25 6.73 6.85
CA PHE A 102 -2.39 7.94 7.68
C PHE A 102 -2.60 9.23 6.87
N THR A 103 -2.25 9.21 5.59
CA THR A 103 -2.43 10.35 4.67
C THR A 103 -3.57 10.15 3.67
N ASP A 104 -4.43 9.15 3.90
CA ASP A 104 -5.59 8.82 3.07
C ASP A 104 -5.24 8.64 1.57
N LYS A 105 -4.06 8.04 1.29
CA LYS A 105 -3.66 7.68 -0.07
C LYS A 105 -4.25 6.33 -0.47
N PRO A 106 -4.42 6.05 -1.78
CA PRO A 106 -5.07 4.84 -2.27
C PRO A 106 -4.24 3.59 -1.94
N LEU A 107 -4.59 2.91 -0.85
CA LEU A 107 -3.91 1.70 -0.38
C LEU A 107 -3.98 0.56 -1.41
N ASP A 108 -5.05 0.48 -2.18
CA ASP A 108 -5.24 -0.51 -3.23
C ASP A 108 -4.27 -0.34 -4.42
N GLU A 109 -3.63 0.80 -4.54
CA GLU A 109 -2.63 1.09 -5.56
C GLU A 109 -1.19 0.77 -5.13
N VAL A 110 -0.98 0.33 -3.88
CA VAL A 110 0.34 -0.09 -3.39
C VAL A 110 0.68 -1.48 -3.93
N ILE A 111 1.68 -1.55 -4.81
CA ILE A 111 2.15 -2.82 -5.40
C ILE A 111 2.90 -3.64 -4.34
N GLY A 112 2.63 -4.94 -4.27
CA GLY A 112 3.29 -5.86 -3.33
C GLY A 112 2.65 -5.89 -1.94
N LEU A 113 1.46 -5.29 -1.76
CA LEU A 113 0.80 -5.21 -0.46
C LEU A 113 0.53 -6.59 0.14
N ASP A 114 0.04 -7.54 -0.67
CA ASP A 114 -0.31 -8.89 -0.21
C ASP A 114 0.93 -9.74 0.07
N GLU A 115 2.00 -9.54 -0.69
CA GLU A 115 3.25 -10.30 -0.58
C GLU A 115 4.13 -9.81 0.57
N ARG A 116 4.08 -8.51 0.85
CA ARG A 116 4.94 -7.85 1.81
C ARG A 116 4.28 -7.56 3.17
N SER A 117 2.96 -7.82 3.31
CA SER A 117 2.30 -7.78 4.61
C SER A 117 2.95 -8.80 5.56
N ASN A 118 3.12 -8.40 6.82
CA ASN A 118 3.81 -9.17 7.85
C ASN A 118 3.11 -9.02 9.21
N ALA A 119 3.51 -9.83 10.19
CA ALA A 119 2.85 -9.88 11.50
C ALA A 119 2.98 -8.57 12.28
N ASP A 120 4.14 -7.88 12.19
CA ASP A 120 4.36 -6.61 12.88
C ASP A 120 3.47 -5.50 12.30
N LEU A 121 3.33 -5.45 10.96
CA LEU A 121 2.39 -4.54 10.31
C LEU A 121 0.95 -4.84 10.71
N ALA A 122 0.54 -6.12 10.71
CA ALA A 122 -0.80 -6.53 11.07
C ALA A 122 -1.15 -6.13 12.51
N LYS A 123 -0.23 -6.33 13.47
CA LYS A 123 -0.40 -5.91 14.84
C LYS A 123 -0.52 -4.38 14.95
N THR A 124 0.36 -3.63 14.29
CA THR A 124 0.32 -2.16 14.29
C THR A 124 -1.00 -1.64 13.74
N LEU A 125 -1.55 -2.28 12.70
CA LEU A 125 -2.84 -1.90 12.11
C LEU A 125 -4.04 -2.26 13.01
N SER A 126 -3.97 -3.36 13.77
CA SER A 126 -4.95 -3.69 14.81
C SER A 126 -4.93 -2.62 15.92
N ASP A 127 -3.76 -2.26 16.44
CA ASP A 127 -3.60 -1.19 17.45
C ASP A 127 -4.15 0.15 16.91
N TYR A 128 -3.86 0.50 15.66
CA TYR A 128 -4.41 1.69 14.99
C TYR A 128 -5.93 1.64 14.87
N ALA A 129 -6.51 0.46 14.59
CA ALA A 129 -7.95 0.30 14.53
C ALA A 129 -8.60 0.63 15.88
N HIS A 130 -8.02 0.14 17.00
CA HIS A 130 -8.49 0.45 18.35
C HIS A 130 -8.45 1.95 18.66
N GLU A 131 -7.38 2.65 18.26
CA GLU A 131 -7.29 4.11 18.41
C GLU A 131 -8.38 4.85 17.62
N ARG A 132 -8.63 4.42 16.38
CA ARG A 132 -9.68 5.01 15.51
C ARG A 132 -11.07 4.80 16.11
N TRP A 133 -11.39 3.59 16.55
CA TRP A 133 -12.67 3.25 17.16
C TRP A 133 -12.90 3.98 18.49
N ALA A 134 -11.88 4.03 19.37
CA ALA A 134 -11.96 4.77 20.62
C ALA A 134 -12.23 6.28 20.40
N ALA A 135 -11.72 6.84 19.30
CA ALA A 135 -11.94 8.22 18.91
C ALA A 135 -13.20 8.44 18.03
N HIS A 136 -14.02 7.42 17.79
CA HIS A 136 -15.17 7.43 16.87
C HIS A 136 -14.83 7.97 15.47
N ARG A 137 -13.64 7.61 14.96
CA ARG A 137 -13.16 8.03 13.66
C ARG A 137 -13.34 6.91 12.64
N PHE A 138 -13.56 7.30 11.38
CA PHE A 138 -13.61 6.37 10.27
C PHE A 138 -12.30 5.57 10.15
N LEU A 139 -12.43 4.26 9.94
CA LEU A 139 -11.34 3.35 9.65
C LEU A 139 -11.55 2.77 8.26
N HIS A 140 -10.57 2.96 7.38
CA HIS A 140 -10.69 2.46 6.01
C HIS A 140 -10.63 0.93 5.99
N PRO A 141 -11.64 0.23 5.43
CA PRO A 141 -11.76 -1.22 5.53
C PRO A 141 -10.63 -2.00 4.84
N LEU A 142 -9.94 -1.39 3.87
CA LEU A 142 -8.82 -2.05 3.17
C LEU A 142 -7.59 -2.32 4.06
N ILE A 143 -7.48 -1.73 5.24
CA ILE A 143 -6.35 -2.05 6.14
C ILE A 143 -6.35 -3.55 6.52
N TRP A 144 -7.52 -4.18 6.57
CA TRP A 144 -7.68 -5.59 6.93
C TRP A 144 -7.14 -6.55 5.87
N ARG A 145 -6.87 -6.06 4.67
CA ARG A 145 -6.13 -6.79 3.63
C ARG A 145 -4.70 -7.12 4.09
N CYS A 146 -4.08 -6.22 4.83
CA CYS A 146 -2.74 -6.44 5.40
C CYS A 146 -2.76 -7.35 6.64
N VAL A 147 -3.94 -7.55 7.26
CA VAL A 147 -4.09 -8.22 8.55
C VAL A 147 -4.56 -9.68 8.39
N GLY A 148 -5.41 -9.96 7.40
CA GLY A 148 -6.13 -11.24 7.26
C GLY A 148 -5.25 -12.48 7.36
N LYS A 149 -4.07 -12.47 6.73
CA LYS A 149 -3.11 -13.60 6.75
C LYS A 149 -2.50 -13.87 8.15
N PHE A 150 -2.55 -12.88 9.05
CA PHE A 150 -1.87 -12.87 10.35
C PHE A 150 -2.85 -12.91 11.52
N LEU A 151 -4.12 -13.28 11.26
CA LEU A 151 -5.12 -13.41 12.32
C LEU A 151 -4.70 -14.48 13.33
N ASP A 152 -4.76 -14.10 14.58
CA ASP A 152 -4.55 -14.94 15.76
C ASP A 152 -5.60 -14.63 16.83
N ALA A 153 -5.45 -15.21 18.03
CA ALA A 153 -6.36 -14.97 19.14
C ALA A 153 -6.37 -13.51 19.63
N GLY A 154 -5.31 -12.74 19.39
CA GLY A 154 -5.20 -11.34 19.79
C GLY A 154 -5.93 -10.38 18.85
N ILE A 155 -5.83 -10.64 17.54
CA ILE A 155 -6.40 -9.77 16.49
C ILE A 155 -7.83 -10.20 16.10
N PHE A 156 -8.19 -11.46 16.27
CA PHE A 156 -9.49 -11.99 15.86
C PHE A 156 -10.70 -11.26 16.44
N PRO A 157 -10.71 -10.77 17.70
CA PRO A 157 -11.81 -9.95 18.23
C PRO A 157 -12.12 -8.71 17.38
N ASP A 158 -11.14 -8.12 16.69
CA ASP A 158 -11.33 -6.98 15.80
C ASP A 158 -12.16 -7.39 14.57
N ILE A 159 -11.91 -8.58 14.06
CA ILE A 159 -12.67 -9.13 12.93
C ILE A 159 -14.11 -9.46 13.35
N GLU A 160 -14.33 -9.96 14.58
CA GLU A 160 -15.68 -10.16 15.11
C GLU A 160 -16.43 -8.83 15.26
N HIS A 161 -15.74 -7.77 15.74
CA HIS A 161 -16.30 -6.41 15.79
C HIS A 161 -16.72 -5.91 14.41
N LEU A 162 -15.88 -6.08 13.39
CA LEU A 162 -16.21 -5.71 12.01
C LEU A 162 -17.37 -6.52 11.43
N ALA A 163 -17.38 -7.82 11.69
CA ALA A 163 -18.45 -8.71 11.21
C ALA A 163 -19.82 -8.36 11.80
N ALA A 164 -19.85 -7.77 13.00
CA ALA A 164 -21.07 -7.28 13.66
C ALA A 164 -21.47 -5.85 13.24
N SER A 165 -20.67 -5.17 12.40
CA SER A 165 -20.94 -3.79 11.97
C SER A 165 -22.23 -3.69 11.14
N GLU A 166 -22.93 -2.57 11.27
CA GLU A 166 -24.06 -2.22 10.41
C GLU A 166 -23.65 -1.90 8.97
N GLN A 167 -22.40 -1.51 8.78
CA GLN A 167 -21.85 -1.13 7.48
C GLN A 167 -21.45 -2.35 6.64
N ASP A 168 -21.99 -2.44 5.42
CA ASP A 168 -21.69 -3.57 4.50
C ASP A 168 -20.21 -3.72 4.22
N TYR A 169 -19.50 -2.63 3.95
CA TYR A 169 -18.08 -2.66 3.64
C TYR A 169 -17.21 -3.22 4.78
N ASN A 170 -17.60 -3.01 6.04
CA ASN A 170 -16.92 -3.58 7.19
C ASN A 170 -17.13 -5.11 7.26
N ARG A 171 -18.38 -5.58 7.06
CA ARG A 171 -18.70 -7.01 7.02
C ARG A 171 -18.00 -7.71 5.86
N GLU A 172 -17.94 -7.06 4.70
CA GLU A 172 -17.21 -7.55 3.53
C GLU A 172 -15.71 -7.65 3.80
N ALA A 173 -15.10 -6.62 4.42
CA ALA A 173 -13.70 -6.64 4.81
C ALA A 173 -13.39 -7.74 5.83
N ALA A 174 -14.25 -7.92 6.85
CA ALA A 174 -14.11 -9.01 7.82
C ALA A 174 -14.15 -10.39 7.14
N ALA A 175 -15.07 -10.59 6.21
CA ALA A 175 -15.18 -11.85 5.48
C ALA A 175 -13.97 -12.13 4.58
N LEU A 176 -13.44 -11.10 3.90
CA LEU A 176 -12.23 -11.20 3.10
C LEU A 176 -11.00 -11.52 3.97
N ALA A 177 -10.85 -10.84 5.12
CA ALA A 177 -9.79 -11.13 6.07
C ALA A 177 -9.88 -12.56 6.63
N CYS A 178 -11.10 -13.04 6.94
CA CYS A 178 -11.33 -14.43 7.32
C CYS A 178 -10.96 -15.41 6.20
N HIS A 179 -11.29 -15.07 4.95
CA HIS A 179 -10.96 -15.90 3.79
C HIS A 179 -9.44 -16.08 3.62
N ASP A 180 -8.67 -15.00 3.80
CA ASP A 180 -7.22 -15.01 3.66
C ASP A 180 -6.50 -15.69 4.84
N SER A 181 -7.20 -15.90 5.95
CA SER A 181 -6.65 -16.45 7.19
C SER A 181 -6.59 -17.97 7.19
N LYS A 182 -5.59 -18.51 7.91
CA LYS A 182 -5.53 -19.93 8.29
C LYS A 182 -6.02 -20.18 9.73
N TYR A 183 -6.43 -19.14 10.46
CA TYR A 183 -6.92 -19.23 11.83
C TYR A 183 -8.30 -19.89 11.86
N LEU A 184 -8.46 -21.00 12.58
CA LEU A 184 -9.71 -21.79 12.57
C LEU A 184 -10.95 -20.99 12.96
N PRO A 185 -10.96 -20.15 14.03
CA PRO A 185 -12.13 -19.36 14.36
C PRO A 185 -12.55 -18.39 13.24
N ALA A 186 -11.58 -17.85 12.47
CA ALA A 186 -11.90 -16.98 11.32
C ALA A 186 -12.62 -17.77 10.21
N GLN A 187 -12.16 -19.00 9.94
CA GLN A 187 -12.83 -19.87 8.97
C GLN A 187 -14.24 -20.24 9.44
N GLU A 188 -14.45 -20.50 10.73
CA GLU A 188 -15.78 -20.77 11.30
C GLU A 188 -16.70 -19.55 11.19
N LEU A 189 -16.17 -18.34 11.43
CA LEU A 189 -16.92 -17.10 11.28
C LEU A 189 -17.38 -16.89 9.83
N LEU A 190 -16.48 -17.11 8.86
CA LEU A 190 -16.82 -17.02 7.43
C LEU A 190 -17.91 -18.04 7.03
N ASN A 191 -17.86 -19.27 7.58
CA ASN A 191 -18.83 -20.30 7.29
C ASN A 191 -20.26 -19.99 7.80
N LYS A 192 -20.40 -19.09 8.79
CA LYS A 192 -21.70 -18.62 9.26
C LYS A 192 -22.43 -17.73 8.24
N ASN A 193 -21.70 -17.22 7.22
CA ASN A 193 -22.27 -16.36 6.19
C ASN A 193 -22.07 -16.93 4.77
N PRO A 194 -22.86 -17.96 4.38
CA PRO A 194 -22.65 -18.68 3.13
C PRO A 194 -22.80 -17.80 1.88
N ASN A 195 -23.63 -16.76 1.94
CA ASN A 195 -23.82 -15.83 0.82
C ASN A 195 -22.54 -15.03 0.53
N ILE A 196 -21.92 -14.46 1.57
CA ILE A 196 -20.65 -13.73 1.42
C ILE A 196 -19.53 -14.69 0.98
N LYS A 197 -19.46 -15.87 1.56
CA LYS A 197 -18.50 -16.90 1.16
C LYS A 197 -18.64 -17.28 -0.32
N SER A 198 -19.88 -17.42 -0.81
CA SER A 198 -20.15 -17.68 -2.23
C SER A 198 -19.73 -16.51 -3.12
N ALA A 199 -19.97 -15.27 -2.69
CA ALA A 199 -19.56 -14.07 -3.42
C ALA A 199 -18.03 -13.97 -3.55
N ILE A 200 -17.29 -14.34 -2.49
CA ILE A 200 -15.83 -14.44 -2.55
C ILE A 200 -15.40 -15.54 -3.53
N ALA A 201 -15.97 -16.73 -3.42
CA ALA A 201 -15.62 -17.86 -4.28
C ALA A 201 -15.92 -17.61 -5.77
N SER A 202 -16.95 -16.83 -6.09
CA SER A 202 -17.29 -16.43 -7.46
C SER A 202 -16.50 -15.22 -7.99
N GLY A 203 -15.67 -14.57 -7.15
CA GLY A 203 -14.96 -13.34 -7.49
C GLY A 203 -15.81 -12.06 -7.50
N GLN A 204 -17.09 -12.14 -7.13
CA GLN A 204 -17.95 -10.97 -6.99
C GLN A 204 -17.50 -10.07 -5.83
N LEU A 205 -16.98 -10.68 -4.77
CA LEU A 205 -16.37 -9.96 -3.65
C LEU A 205 -14.88 -10.27 -3.59
N SER A 206 -14.05 -9.25 -3.63
CA SER A 206 -12.60 -9.29 -3.51
C SER A 206 -12.09 -7.97 -2.93
N TRP A 207 -10.83 -7.90 -2.49
CA TRP A 207 -10.23 -6.64 -2.05
C TRP A 207 -10.29 -5.55 -3.12
N LYS A 208 -10.18 -5.94 -4.40
CA LYS A 208 -10.30 -5.02 -5.53
C LYS A 208 -11.71 -4.46 -5.66
N THR A 209 -12.74 -5.33 -5.66
CA THR A 209 -14.13 -4.86 -5.80
C THR A 209 -14.59 -4.05 -4.58
N LEU A 210 -14.08 -4.39 -3.38
CA LEU A 210 -14.30 -3.57 -2.18
C LEU A 210 -13.65 -2.19 -2.32
N ALA A 211 -12.41 -2.11 -2.82
CA ALA A 211 -11.75 -0.83 -3.08
C ALA A 211 -12.51 0.03 -4.08
N GLU A 212 -12.98 -0.56 -5.17
CA GLU A 212 -13.79 0.14 -6.19
C GLU A 212 -15.11 0.68 -5.59
N LYS A 213 -15.76 -0.11 -4.73
CA LYS A 213 -16.99 0.30 -4.01
C LYS A 213 -16.75 1.48 -3.06
N MET A 214 -15.57 1.57 -2.46
CA MET A 214 -15.20 2.66 -1.54
C MET A 214 -14.84 3.98 -2.24
N LYS A 215 -14.58 3.96 -3.56
CA LYS A 215 -14.28 5.16 -4.36
C LYS A 215 -15.54 5.87 -4.88
N ASN A 216 -16.70 5.21 -4.86
CA ASN A 216 -18.00 5.71 -5.31
C ASN A 216 -18.85 6.22 -4.14
#